data_106382af58776286ae78a31c879d612d
#
_entry.id   106382af58776286ae78a31c879d612d
#
_cell.length_a   1.000
_cell.length_b   1.000
_cell.length_c   1.000
_cell.angle_alpha   90.00
_cell.angle_beta   90.00
_cell.angle_gamma   90.00
#
_symmetry.space_group_name_H-M   'P 1'
#
loop_
_entity.id
_entity.type
_entity.pdbx_description
1 polymer ?
#
loop_
_entity_poly.entity_id
_entity_poly.type
_entity_poly.pdbx_seq_one_letter_code
_entity_poly.pdbx_strand_id
1 'polypeptide(L)'
;MTSAQFMRRFVLVVLLLGSTLLPAYAQQATMNKSERYDVVDVPFSAFNVVKNNATIYKLPHEHVTNWQIEIENKLMYANPDGNAVIRLYEDLDKQKFIEIGMGSPPDYNFWTAVNTPEDGYFVIQQPQKLGWGPSKVVTINHSSNSGLSVSVGQKVMVDNLDIAGFTVRDFTVYGMSSVSDPPATNSGSVTLSVVSGNPAENPIFYMPFIVLSGTAVLIAVLLKIKKRT
;
A
#
# COMPACT_ATOMS: atom_id res chain seq x y z
N MET A 1 -49.65 -14.87 23.33
CA MET A 1 -48.17 -14.74 23.32
C MET A 1 -47.87 -13.30 23.73
N THR A 2 -47.23 -13.10 24.86
CA THR A 2 -47.00 -11.72 25.37
C THR A 2 -45.94 -11.03 24.52
N SER A 3 -46.07 -9.71 24.36
CA SER A 3 -45.11 -8.85 23.59
C SER A 3 -43.65 -9.10 23.99
N ALA A 4 -43.36 -9.38 25.25
CA ALA A 4 -42.05 -9.72 25.78
C ALA A 4 -41.51 -11.05 25.25
N GLN A 5 -42.34 -12.07 25.09
CA GLN A 5 -41.91 -13.36 24.53
C GLN A 5 -41.60 -13.28 23.03
N PHE A 6 -42.33 -12.46 22.29
CA PHE A 6 -42.08 -12.21 20.88
C PHE A 6 -40.72 -11.47 20.68
N MET A 7 -40.48 -10.43 21.48
CA MET A 7 -39.27 -9.65 21.42
C MET A 7 -38.02 -10.48 21.77
N ARG A 8 -38.11 -11.37 22.77
CA ARG A 8 -37.02 -12.25 23.17
C ARG A 8 -36.66 -13.27 22.08
N ARG A 9 -37.65 -13.81 21.38
CA ARG A 9 -37.45 -14.72 20.25
C ARG A 9 -36.87 -14.00 19.03
N PHE A 10 -37.32 -12.78 18.76
CA PHE A 10 -36.83 -11.98 17.64
C PHE A 10 -35.38 -11.58 17.82
N VAL A 11 -34.97 -11.12 19.01
CA VAL A 11 -33.59 -10.80 19.34
C VAL A 11 -32.67 -12.03 19.19
N LEU A 12 -33.15 -13.22 19.59
CA LEU A 12 -32.40 -14.46 19.50
C LEU A 12 -32.20 -14.89 18.04
N VAL A 13 -33.20 -14.69 17.16
CA VAL A 13 -33.10 -14.96 15.72
C VAL A 13 -32.13 -14.02 15.03
N VAL A 14 -32.15 -12.71 15.38
CA VAL A 14 -31.23 -11.72 14.82
C VAL A 14 -29.79 -11.98 15.25
N LEU A 15 -29.56 -12.37 16.51
CA LEU A 15 -28.24 -12.76 17.01
C LEU A 15 -27.73 -14.03 16.35
N LEU A 16 -28.59 -15.03 16.14
CA LEU A 16 -28.25 -16.27 15.43
C LEU A 16 -27.93 -16.01 13.96
N LEU A 17 -28.71 -15.21 13.25
CA LEU A 17 -28.43 -14.84 11.86
C LEU A 17 -27.13 -14.02 11.75
N GLY A 18 -26.87 -13.09 12.66
CA GLY A 18 -25.63 -12.32 12.71
C GLY A 18 -24.41 -13.22 12.94
N SER A 19 -24.51 -14.20 13.83
CA SER A 19 -23.39 -15.10 14.15
C SER A 19 -23.08 -16.12 13.04
N THR A 20 -24.05 -16.47 12.20
CA THR A 20 -23.85 -17.37 11.07
C THR A 20 -23.35 -16.67 9.81
N LEU A 21 -23.64 -15.37 9.66
CA LEU A 21 -23.18 -14.59 8.53
C LEU A 21 -21.69 -14.23 8.65
N LEU A 22 -21.19 -13.92 9.86
CA LEU A 22 -19.79 -13.55 10.09
C LEU A 22 -18.77 -14.60 9.62
N PRO A 23 -18.90 -15.90 9.95
CA PRO A 23 -17.97 -16.90 9.44
C PRO A 23 -18.09 -17.14 7.92
N ALA A 24 -19.29 -17.01 7.35
CA ALA A 24 -19.49 -17.15 5.91
C ALA A 24 -18.80 -16.00 5.13
N TYR A 25 -18.87 -14.79 5.63
CA TYR A 25 -18.15 -13.65 5.04
C TYR A 25 -16.63 -13.76 5.23
N ALA A 26 -16.15 -14.22 6.38
CA ALA A 26 -14.72 -14.46 6.61
C ALA A 26 -14.19 -15.57 5.67
N GLN A 27 -14.97 -16.61 5.41
CA GLN A 27 -14.62 -17.71 4.52
C GLN A 27 -14.66 -17.28 3.05
N GLN A 28 -15.58 -16.40 2.66
CA GLN A 28 -15.69 -15.84 1.32
C GLN A 28 -14.58 -14.81 1.05
N ALA A 29 -14.15 -14.06 2.06
CA ALA A 29 -13.00 -13.17 1.96
C ALA A 29 -11.68 -13.93 1.73
N THR A 30 -11.56 -15.15 2.25
CA THR A 30 -10.41 -16.03 1.93
C THR A 30 -10.54 -16.74 0.57
N MET A 31 -11.71 -16.76 -0.04
CA MET A 31 -11.96 -17.39 -1.34
C MET A 31 -11.91 -16.42 -2.54
N ASN A 32 -12.08 -15.12 -2.34
CA ASN A 32 -11.92 -14.14 -3.43
C ASN A 32 -10.44 -13.82 -3.66
N LYS A 33 -9.80 -14.70 -4.38
CA LYS A 33 -8.42 -14.62 -4.87
C LYS A 33 -8.28 -13.62 -6.04
N SER A 34 -8.87 -12.44 -5.92
CA SER A 34 -8.62 -11.34 -6.87
C SER A 34 -7.51 -10.39 -6.40
N GLU A 35 -7.05 -10.54 -5.15
CA GLU A 35 -5.88 -9.83 -4.66
C GLU A 35 -4.62 -10.53 -5.18
N ARG A 36 -3.88 -9.83 -6.01
CA ARG A 36 -2.55 -10.25 -6.42
C ARG A 36 -1.58 -9.78 -5.35
N TYR A 37 -0.76 -10.69 -4.87
CA TYR A 37 0.22 -10.43 -3.84
C TYR A 37 1.59 -10.92 -4.30
N ASP A 38 2.54 -10.01 -4.37
CA ASP A 38 3.93 -10.28 -4.72
C ASP A 38 4.85 -9.82 -3.60
N VAL A 39 5.88 -10.61 -3.31
CA VAL A 39 6.97 -10.22 -2.40
C VAL A 39 8.29 -10.43 -3.12
N VAL A 40 9.13 -9.41 -3.10
CA VAL A 40 10.46 -9.45 -3.69
C VAL A 40 11.48 -8.97 -2.67
N ASP A 41 12.45 -9.82 -2.36
CA ASP A 41 13.61 -9.47 -1.55
C ASP A 41 14.77 -9.03 -2.43
N VAL A 42 15.25 -7.81 -2.20
CA VAL A 42 16.36 -7.21 -2.94
C VAL A 42 17.58 -7.20 -2.04
N PRO A 43 18.66 -7.94 -2.39
CA PRO A 43 19.87 -8.00 -1.59
C PRO A 43 20.62 -6.66 -1.60
N PHE A 44 21.38 -6.39 -0.55
CA PHE A 44 22.17 -5.17 -0.40
C PHE A 44 23.09 -4.89 -1.61
N SER A 45 23.64 -5.92 -2.21
CA SER A 45 24.55 -5.79 -3.35
C SER A 45 23.93 -5.13 -4.59
N ALA A 46 22.60 -5.21 -4.72
CA ALA A 46 21.87 -4.58 -5.82
C ALA A 46 21.87 -3.04 -5.71
N PHE A 47 22.13 -2.49 -4.52
CA PHE A 47 22.24 -1.05 -4.31
C PHE A 47 23.67 -0.50 -4.54
N ASN A 48 24.65 -1.37 -4.73
CA ASN A 48 26.05 -1.00 -4.98
C ASN A 48 26.33 -0.75 -6.46
N VAL A 49 25.39 -0.16 -7.15
CA VAL A 49 25.47 0.21 -8.56
C VAL A 49 24.95 1.64 -8.77
N VAL A 50 25.40 2.24 -9.87
CA VAL A 50 24.87 3.53 -10.33
C VAL A 50 23.57 3.33 -11.11
N LYS A 51 22.78 4.38 -11.24
CA LYS A 51 21.49 4.40 -11.93
C LYS A 51 21.49 3.70 -13.30
N ASN A 52 22.51 3.97 -14.11
CA ASN A 52 22.59 3.43 -15.48
C ASN A 52 22.92 1.93 -15.53
N ASN A 53 23.37 1.37 -14.42
CA ASN A 53 23.71 -0.05 -14.28
C ASN A 53 22.72 -0.77 -13.33
N ALA A 54 21.58 -0.15 -13.06
CA ALA A 54 20.57 -0.68 -12.14
C ALA A 54 20.01 -2.02 -12.65
N THR A 55 19.88 -2.97 -11.73
CA THR A 55 19.24 -4.26 -12.02
C THR A 55 17.74 -4.08 -12.16
N ILE A 56 17.16 -4.68 -13.19
CA ILE A 56 15.72 -4.70 -13.42
C ILE A 56 15.13 -5.92 -12.73
N TYR A 57 14.15 -5.69 -11.88
CA TYR A 57 13.33 -6.70 -11.23
C TYR A 57 11.95 -6.71 -11.87
N LYS A 58 11.44 -7.89 -12.20
CA LYS A 58 10.09 -8.08 -12.72
C LYS A 58 9.21 -8.60 -11.60
N LEU A 59 8.05 -7.98 -11.42
CA LEU A 59 7.02 -8.53 -10.55
C LEU A 59 6.38 -9.75 -11.22
N PRO A 60 6.05 -10.81 -10.44
CA PRO A 60 5.35 -11.98 -10.96
C PRO A 60 4.00 -11.64 -11.60
N HIS A 61 3.36 -10.59 -11.10
CA HIS A 61 2.09 -10.09 -11.61
C HIS A 61 2.18 -8.62 -11.99
N GLU A 62 1.32 -8.21 -12.92
CA GLU A 62 1.08 -6.80 -13.24
C GLU A 62 0.02 -6.26 -12.28
N HIS A 63 0.33 -5.14 -11.58
CA HIS A 63 -0.56 -4.51 -10.63
C HIS A 63 -1.19 -3.25 -11.24
N VAL A 64 -2.48 -3.36 -11.56
CA VAL A 64 -3.25 -2.36 -12.33
C VAL A 64 -4.15 -1.55 -11.39
N THR A 65 -4.31 -0.29 -11.66
CA THR A 65 -5.27 0.69 -11.10
C THR A 65 -5.27 0.90 -9.59
N ASN A 66 -5.49 -0.13 -8.77
CA ASN A 66 -5.51 -0.01 -7.31
C ASN A 66 -4.47 -0.96 -6.74
N TRP A 67 -3.38 -0.41 -6.26
CA TRP A 67 -2.30 -1.19 -5.66
C TRP A 67 -1.69 -0.45 -4.47
N GLN A 68 -1.08 -1.23 -3.59
CA GLN A 68 -0.27 -0.77 -2.47
C GLN A 68 1.07 -1.48 -2.51
N ILE A 69 2.14 -0.73 -2.29
CA ILE A 69 3.48 -1.25 -2.10
C ILE A 69 3.96 -0.86 -0.72
N GLU A 70 4.45 -1.84 0.02
CA GLU A 70 5.16 -1.63 1.27
C GLU A 70 6.64 -1.94 1.07
N ILE A 71 7.50 -1.04 1.51
CA ILE A 71 8.95 -1.15 1.40
C ILE A 71 9.53 -1.19 2.81
N GLU A 72 10.10 -2.33 3.18
CA GLU A 72 10.90 -2.48 4.40
C GLU A 72 12.38 -2.40 4.04
N ASN A 73 13.06 -1.37 4.52
CA ASN A 73 14.50 -1.18 4.30
C ASN A 73 15.30 -1.59 5.55
N LYS A 74 15.98 -2.72 5.46
CA LYS A 74 16.86 -3.28 6.50
C LYS A 74 18.35 -3.25 6.08
N LEU A 75 18.70 -2.36 5.16
CA LEU A 75 20.08 -2.21 4.71
C LEU A 75 20.98 -1.62 5.79
N MET A 76 22.18 -2.14 5.85
CA MET A 76 23.30 -1.54 6.56
C MET A 76 24.15 -0.75 5.57
N TYR A 77 24.15 0.55 5.72
CA TYR A 77 24.88 1.44 4.83
C TYR A 77 26.38 1.45 5.13
N ALA A 78 27.17 1.39 4.10
CA ALA A 78 28.64 1.42 4.19
C ALA A 78 29.21 2.83 4.02
N ASN A 79 28.40 3.74 3.45
CA ASN A 79 28.83 5.09 3.06
C ASN A 79 27.75 6.10 3.51
N PRO A 80 28.14 7.22 4.16
CA PRO A 80 27.22 8.30 4.52
C PRO A 80 26.47 8.91 3.34
N ASP A 81 27.05 8.86 2.13
CA ASP A 81 26.42 9.35 0.90
C ASP A 81 25.67 8.24 0.13
N GLY A 82 25.65 7.04 0.69
CA GLY A 82 24.93 5.89 0.12
C GLY A 82 23.42 6.10 0.17
N ASN A 83 22.73 5.54 -0.82
CA ASN A 83 21.28 5.62 -0.92
C ASN A 83 20.68 4.24 -1.19
N ALA A 84 19.38 4.10 -0.93
CA ALA A 84 18.56 3.07 -1.51
C ALA A 84 17.49 3.76 -2.35
N VAL A 85 17.65 3.72 -3.66
CA VAL A 85 16.71 4.30 -4.61
C VAL A 85 15.99 3.19 -5.33
N ILE A 86 14.67 3.27 -5.34
CA ILE A 86 13.76 2.32 -5.99
C ILE A 86 12.94 3.10 -7.00
N ARG A 87 12.92 2.63 -8.24
CA ARG A 87 12.07 3.16 -9.30
C ARG A 87 11.06 2.11 -9.71
N LEU A 88 9.80 2.41 -9.51
CA LEU A 88 8.68 1.62 -9.97
C LEU A 88 8.29 2.06 -11.36
N TYR A 89 8.23 1.15 -12.32
CA TYR A 89 7.92 1.45 -13.71
C TYR A 89 6.55 0.91 -14.11
N GLU A 90 5.83 1.72 -14.89
CA GLU A 90 4.67 1.25 -15.64
C GLU A 90 5.12 0.47 -16.87
N ASP A 91 6.07 1.05 -17.60
CA ASP A 91 6.71 0.48 -18.78
C ASP A 91 8.12 1.07 -18.87
N LEU A 92 9.14 0.21 -18.91
CA LEU A 92 10.53 0.63 -19.00
C LEU A 92 10.81 1.45 -20.28
N ASP A 93 10.14 1.13 -21.37
CA ASP A 93 10.32 1.80 -22.65
C ASP A 93 9.75 3.21 -22.65
N LYS A 94 8.66 3.45 -21.91
CA LYS A 94 8.01 4.75 -21.80
C LYS A 94 8.62 5.68 -20.75
N GLN A 95 9.54 5.15 -19.95
CA GLN A 95 10.20 5.88 -18.86
C GLN A 95 9.22 6.53 -17.86
N LYS A 96 7.99 6.08 -17.78
CA LYS A 96 7.04 6.50 -16.76
C LYS A 96 7.34 5.74 -15.47
N PHE A 97 7.76 6.45 -14.42
CA PHE A 97 8.14 5.84 -13.15
C PHE A 97 7.87 6.72 -11.95
N ILE A 98 7.76 6.07 -10.80
CA ILE A 98 7.76 6.68 -9.48
C ILE A 98 9.10 6.32 -8.83
N GLU A 99 9.82 7.32 -8.31
CA GLU A 99 11.09 7.14 -7.60
C GLU A 99 10.91 7.39 -6.10
N ILE A 100 11.41 6.47 -5.31
CA ILE A 100 11.51 6.58 -3.85
C ILE A 100 12.99 6.49 -3.48
N GLY A 101 13.46 7.47 -2.74
CA GLY A 101 14.83 7.50 -2.27
C GLY A 101 14.92 7.54 -0.75
N MET A 102 15.83 6.73 -0.22
CA MET A 102 16.13 6.57 1.19
C MET A 102 17.64 6.70 1.40
N GLY A 103 18.08 7.84 1.92
CA GLY A 103 19.50 8.11 2.20
C GLY A 103 19.99 7.43 3.46
N SER A 104 21.32 7.25 3.53
CA SER A 104 22.02 6.63 4.66
C SER A 104 21.88 7.42 5.98
N PRO A 105 22.20 6.79 7.15
CA PRO A 105 22.43 7.51 8.39
C PRO A 105 23.66 8.46 8.28
N PRO A 106 23.74 9.54 9.07
CA PRO A 106 22.77 9.92 10.11
C PRO A 106 21.58 10.71 9.59
N ASP A 107 21.61 11.15 8.33
CA ASP A 107 20.62 12.07 7.78
C ASP A 107 19.27 11.40 7.49
N TYR A 108 19.25 10.12 7.12
CA TYR A 108 18.02 9.38 6.77
C TYR A 108 17.11 10.20 5.84
N ASN A 109 17.71 10.78 4.79
CA ASN A 109 16.97 11.58 3.83
C ASN A 109 15.92 10.74 3.12
N PHE A 110 14.73 11.30 2.94
CA PHE A 110 13.65 10.69 2.17
C PHE A 110 13.19 11.64 1.07
N TRP A 111 13.02 11.14 -0.14
CA TRP A 111 12.44 11.91 -1.24
C TRP A 111 11.56 11.03 -2.12
N THR A 112 10.67 11.69 -2.84
CA THR A 112 9.81 11.08 -3.86
C THR A 112 9.84 11.92 -5.11
N ALA A 113 9.98 11.29 -6.25
CA ALA A 113 9.90 11.92 -7.56
C ALA A 113 9.07 11.09 -8.52
N VAL A 114 8.62 11.73 -9.59
CA VAL A 114 7.89 11.09 -10.67
C VAL A 114 8.51 11.52 -12.00
N ASN A 115 8.50 10.62 -12.96
CA ASN A 115 8.79 10.94 -14.35
C ASN A 115 7.62 10.51 -15.22
N THR A 116 7.10 11.44 -16.00
CA THR A 116 6.10 11.14 -17.03
C THR A 116 6.65 11.53 -18.39
N PRO A 117 6.19 10.91 -19.49
CA PRO A 117 6.59 11.29 -20.84
C PRO A 117 6.22 12.73 -21.19
N GLU A 118 5.14 13.25 -20.60
CA GLU A 118 4.59 14.58 -20.88
C GLU A 118 5.34 15.68 -20.12
N ASP A 119 5.56 15.48 -18.81
CA ASP A 119 6.08 16.52 -17.91
C ASP A 119 7.57 16.34 -17.57
N GLY A 120 8.14 15.16 -17.91
CA GLY A 120 9.51 14.80 -17.55
C GLY A 120 9.68 14.48 -16.07
N TYR A 121 10.92 14.55 -15.58
CA TYR A 121 11.27 14.24 -14.19
C TYR A 121 11.06 15.43 -13.27
N PHE A 122 10.28 15.25 -12.21
CA PHE A 122 10.09 16.26 -11.17
C PHE A 122 10.06 15.65 -9.78
N VAL A 123 10.64 16.37 -8.83
CA VAL A 123 10.70 15.96 -7.42
C VAL A 123 9.45 16.51 -6.72
N ILE A 124 8.61 15.60 -6.23
CA ILE A 124 7.37 15.94 -5.52
C ILE A 124 7.68 16.26 -4.07
N GLN A 125 8.42 15.37 -3.41
CA GLN A 125 8.90 15.57 -2.05
C GLN A 125 10.42 15.74 -2.10
N GLN A 126 10.89 16.93 -1.76
CA GLN A 126 12.32 17.24 -1.66
C GLN A 126 12.98 16.39 -0.56
N PRO A 127 14.29 16.09 -0.67
CA PRO A 127 15.02 15.35 0.35
C PRO A 127 14.79 15.94 1.75
N GLN A 128 14.18 15.14 2.62
CA GLN A 128 13.86 15.54 4.00
C GLN A 128 14.73 14.74 4.95
N LYS A 129 15.53 15.43 5.78
CA LYS A 129 16.29 14.82 6.87
C LYS A 129 15.36 14.14 7.86
N LEU A 130 15.76 12.95 8.35
CA LEU A 130 14.98 12.10 9.24
C LEU A 130 13.60 11.76 8.67
N GLY A 131 13.48 11.81 7.34
CA GLY A 131 12.25 11.52 6.63
C GLY A 131 11.86 10.04 6.69
N TRP A 132 12.84 9.14 6.85
CA TRP A 132 12.63 7.70 7.03
C TRP A 132 13.50 7.16 8.17
N GLY A 133 13.50 5.86 8.38
CA GLY A 133 14.38 5.15 9.31
C GLY A 133 14.09 3.65 9.31
N PRO A 134 15.01 2.78 9.79
CA PRO A 134 14.95 1.33 9.64
C PRO A 134 13.71 0.66 10.27
N SER A 135 13.07 1.32 11.23
CA SER A 135 11.84 0.84 11.88
C SER A 135 10.55 1.32 11.21
N LYS A 136 10.65 2.10 10.13
CA LYS A 136 9.49 2.66 9.43
C LYS A 136 9.33 2.01 8.08
N VAL A 137 8.13 1.52 7.81
CA VAL A 137 7.73 1.05 6.49
C VAL A 137 7.38 2.25 5.62
N VAL A 138 7.87 2.26 4.38
CA VAL A 138 7.41 3.20 3.35
C VAL A 138 6.25 2.56 2.63
N THR A 139 5.11 3.22 2.61
CA THR A 139 3.90 2.74 1.95
C THR A 139 3.55 3.66 0.79
N ILE A 140 3.36 3.08 -0.37
CA ILE A 140 2.95 3.76 -1.60
C ILE A 140 1.58 3.20 -1.98
N ASN A 141 0.58 4.05 -2.07
CA ASN A 141 -0.76 3.67 -2.50
C ASN A 141 -1.09 4.38 -3.81
N HIS A 142 -1.70 3.68 -4.72
CA HIS A 142 -2.30 4.26 -5.91
C HIS A 142 -3.73 3.76 -6.07
N SER A 143 -4.65 4.66 -6.34
CA SER A 143 -6.00 4.31 -6.70
C SER A 143 -6.52 5.21 -7.82
N SER A 144 -7.40 4.67 -8.63
CA SER A 144 -8.05 5.41 -9.71
C SER A 144 -8.85 6.63 -9.25
N ASN A 145 -9.24 6.66 -7.97
CA ASN A 145 -10.10 7.72 -7.41
C ASN A 145 -9.32 8.78 -6.63
N SER A 146 -8.19 8.40 -6.02
CA SER A 146 -7.42 9.30 -5.15
C SER A 146 -5.97 9.52 -5.60
N GLY A 147 -5.57 8.96 -6.76
CA GLY A 147 -4.21 9.11 -7.26
C GLY A 147 -3.17 8.40 -6.39
N LEU A 148 -1.96 8.95 -6.38
CA LEU A 148 -0.80 8.44 -5.66
C LEU A 148 -0.68 9.10 -4.28
N SER A 149 -0.48 8.28 -3.26
CA SER A 149 -0.10 8.74 -1.91
C SER A 149 1.12 7.97 -1.43
N VAL A 150 2.03 8.65 -0.73
CA VAL A 150 3.24 8.05 -0.15
C VAL A 150 3.30 8.41 1.32
N SER A 151 3.56 7.42 2.16
CA SER A 151 3.75 7.61 3.60
C SER A 151 4.97 6.88 4.14
N VAL A 152 5.52 7.36 5.25
CA VAL A 152 6.63 6.74 5.98
C VAL A 152 6.18 6.52 7.42
N GLY A 153 5.89 5.28 7.76
CA GLY A 153 5.16 4.96 9.00
C GLY A 153 3.80 5.64 9.01
N GLN A 154 3.55 6.49 10.00
CA GLN A 154 2.29 7.24 10.11
C GLN A 154 2.30 8.62 9.44
N LYS A 155 3.45 9.05 8.90
CA LYS A 155 3.59 10.37 8.30
C LYS A 155 3.29 10.31 6.80
N VAL A 156 2.29 11.05 6.36
CA VAL A 156 2.00 11.25 4.92
C VAL A 156 3.03 12.24 4.36
N MET A 157 3.71 11.84 3.29
CA MET A 157 4.73 12.62 2.59
C MET A 157 4.18 13.21 1.30
N VAL A 158 3.35 12.44 0.59
CA VAL A 158 2.65 12.86 -0.64
C VAL A 158 1.20 12.38 -0.51
N ASP A 159 0.26 13.22 -0.88
CA ASP A 159 -1.17 12.88 -0.84
C ASP A 159 -1.87 13.36 -2.10
N ASN A 160 -2.73 12.48 -2.64
CA ASN A 160 -3.61 12.76 -3.77
C ASN A 160 -2.91 13.32 -5.03
N LEU A 161 -1.69 12.86 -5.33
CA LEU A 161 -1.04 13.23 -6.58
C LEU A 161 -1.72 12.52 -7.75
N ASP A 162 -2.24 13.30 -8.67
CA ASP A 162 -2.83 12.76 -9.88
C ASP A 162 -1.74 12.23 -10.83
N ILE A 163 -1.63 10.91 -10.88
CA ILE A 163 -0.84 10.19 -11.89
C ILE A 163 -1.82 9.26 -12.61
N ALA A 164 -2.31 9.70 -13.76
CA ALA A 164 -3.31 8.95 -14.50
C ALA A 164 -2.85 7.51 -14.79
N GLY A 165 -3.62 6.54 -14.32
CA GLY A 165 -3.55 5.14 -14.74
C GLY A 165 -2.18 4.48 -14.58
N PHE A 166 -1.53 4.57 -13.40
CA PHE A 166 -0.21 3.99 -13.20
C PHE A 166 -0.30 2.49 -12.84
N THR A 167 0.24 1.65 -13.70
CA THR A 167 0.40 0.20 -13.48
C THR A 167 1.81 -0.09 -13.01
N VAL A 168 2.00 -0.93 -11.98
CA VAL A 168 3.33 -1.38 -11.57
C VAL A 168 3.60 -2.76 -12.16
N ARG A 169 4.71 -2.86 -12.93
CA ARG A 169 5.13 -4.09 -13.58
C ARG A 169 6.57 -4.46 -13.26
N ASP A 170 7.45 -3.48 -13.34
CA ASP A 170 8.87 -3.66 -13.15
C ASP A 170 9.39 -2.62 -12.15
N PHE A 171 10.54 -2.88 -11.55
CA PHE A 171 11.26 -1.88 -10.77
C PHE A 171 12.76 -2.02 -10.91
N THR A 172 13.49 -0.94 -10.66
CA THR A 172 14.94 -0.94 -10.58
C THR A 172 15.41 -0.40 -9.24
N VAL A 173 16.61 -0.80 -8.84
CA VAL A 173 17.24 -0.31 -7.63
C VAL A 173 18.69 0.11 -7.90
N TYR A 174 19.14 1.16 -7.20
CA TYR A 174 20.52 1.62 -7.20
C TYR A 174 20.80 2.43 -5.95
N GLY A 175 22.08 2.68 -5.63
CA GLY A 175 22.42 3.41 -4.41
C GLY A 175 23.65 4.30 -4.51
N MET A 176 24.46 4.15 -5.58
CA MET A 176 25.65 4.94 -5.83
C MET A 176 25.36 6.08 -6.80
N SER A 177 25.94 7.26 -6.55
CA SER A 177 25.83 8.42 -7.43
C SER A 177 26.84 8.35 -8.59
N SER A 178 28.02 7.79 -8.34
CA SER A 178 29.10 7.61 -9.31
C SER A 178 29.70 6.21 -9.21
N VAL A 179 30.28 5.71 -10.30
CA VAL A 179 31.01 4.44 -10.32
C VAL A 179 32.32 4.49 -9.49
N SER A 180 32.79 5.67 -9.19
CA SER A 180 33.97 5.89 -8.33
C SER A 180 33.62 5.96 -6.84
N ASP A 181 32.35 5.99 -6.48
CA ASP A 181 31.93 6.02 -5.09
C ASP A 181 32.18 4.67 -4.41
N PRO A 182 32.46 4.65 -3.11
CA PRO A 182 32.45 3.42 -2.34
C PRO A 182 31.07 2.78 -2.36
N PRO A 183 30.97 1.45 -2.11
CA PRO A 183 29.69 0.78 -2.03
C PRO A 183 28.70 1.51 -1.12
N ALA A 184 27.45 1.62 -1.54
CA ALA A 184 26.42 2.29 -0.75
C ALA A 184 26.05 1.49 0.52
N THR A 185 26.09 0.15 0.40
CA THR A 185 25.61 -0.79 1.43
C THR A 185 26.57 -1.95 1.61
N ASN A 186 26.59 -2.56 2.79
CA ASN A 186 27.45 -3.70 3.11
C ASN A 186 26.71 -4.98 3.51
N SER A 187 25.45 -4.89 3.92
CA SER A 187 24.62 -6.05 4.29
C SER A 187 23.14 -5.69 4.38
N GLY A 188 22.30 -6.68 4.62
CA GLY A 188 20.85 -6.53 4.73
C GLY A 188 20.11 -6.67 3.41
N SER A 189 18.88 -6.26 3.38
CA SER A 189 18.00 -6.33 2.20
C SER A 189 16.91 -5.27 2.26
N VAL A 190 16.25 -5.07 1.14
CA VAL A 190 14.98 -4.36 1.04
C VAL A 190 13.92 -5.35 0.59
N THR A 191 12.82 -5.40 1.32
CA THR A 191 11.65 -6.21 0.95
C THR A 191 10.58 -5.31 0.37
N LEU A 192 10.13 -5.61 -0.84
CA LEU A 192 8.95 -5.00 -1.46
C LEU A 192 7.79 -5.98 -1.39
N SER A 193 6.69 -5.57 -0.77
CA SER A 193 5.43 -6.30 -0.74
C SER A 193 4.40 -5.53 -1.56
N VAL A 194 3.88 -6.12 -2.62
CA VAL A 194 2.92 -5.49 -3.53
C VAL A 194 1.59 -6.20 -3.45
N VAL A 195 0.54 -5.44 -3.19
CA VAL A 195 -0.85 -5.92 -3.17
C VAL A 195 -1.66 -5.13 -4.17
N SER A 196 -2.46 -5.79 -4.97
CA SER A 196 -3.42 -5.11 -5.83
C SER A 196 -4.77 -5.81 -5.83
N GLY A 197 -5.82 -5.04 -6.01
CA GLY A 197 -7.19 -5.52 -6.08
C GLY A 197 -8.16 -4.37 -6.27
N ASN A 198 -9.39 -4.70 -6.62
CA ASN A 198 -10.43 -3.69 -6.66
C ASN A 198 -11.09 -3.59 -5.27
N PRO A 199 -10.92 -2.49 -4.52
CA PRO A 199 -11.55 -2.34 -3.21
C PRO A 199 -13.08 -2.51 -3.28
N ALA A 200 -13.69 -2.17 -4.42
CA ALA A 200 -15.13 -2.36 -4.64
C ALA A 200 -15.57 -3.83 -4.66
N GLU A 201 -14.65 -4.75 -4.90
CA GLU A 201 -14.91 -6.19 -4.89
C GLU A 201 -14.63 -6.83 -3.52
N ASN A 202 -14.01 -6.10 -2.60
CA ASN A 202 -13.71 -6.59 -1.27
C ASN A 202 -14.90 -6.32 -0.31
N PRO A 203 -15.60 -7.36 0.19
CA PRO A 203 -16.74 -7.20 1.09
C PRO A 203 -16.43 -6.40 2.37
N ILE A 204 -15.18 -6.36 2.81
CA ILE A 204 -14.73 -5.62 4.00
C ILE A 204 -15.04 -4.12 3.88
N PHE A 205 -14.93 -3.53 2.69
CA PHE A 205 -15.23 -2.11 2.47
C PHE A 205 -16.73 -1.79 2.66
N TYR A 206 -17.60 -2.78 2.49
CA TYR A 206 -19.05 -2.62 2.68
C TYR A 206 -19.50 -2.94 4.10
N MET A 207 -18.64 -3.54 4.94
CA MET A 207 -18.99 -3.92 6.31
C MET A 207 -19.51 -2.73 7.16
N PRO A 208 -18.92 -1.52 7.15
CA PRO A 208 -19.47 -0.40 7.88
C PRO A 208 -20.89 -0.04 7.42
N PHE A 209 -21.14 -0.11 6.11
CA PHE A 209 -22.47 0.19 5.55
C PHE A 209 -23.50 -0.90 5.88
N ILE A 210 -23.09 -2.16 5.88
CA ILE A 210 -23.94 -3.31 6.27
C ILE A 210 -24.31 -3.21 7.75
N VAL A 211 -23.34 -2.90 8.61
CA VAL A 211 -23.59 -2.72 10.06
C VAL A 211 -24.50 -1.52 10.32
N LEU A 212 -24.26 -0.37 9.68
CA LEU A 212 -25.08 0.82 9.81
C LEU A 212 -26.52 0.58 9.34
N SER A 213 -26.70 -0.02 8.17
CA SER A 213 -28.03 -0.31 7.64
C SER A 213 -28.78 -1.33 8.49
N GLY A 214 -28.12 -2.39 8.95
CA GLY A 214 -28.69 -3.38 9.87
C GLY A 214 -29.12 -2.74 11.19
N THR A 215 -28.32 -1.85 11.75
CA THR A 215 -28.62 -1.11 12.99
C THR A 215 -29.81 -0.18 12.78
N ALA A 216 -29.87 0.55 11.67
CA ALA A 216 -30.99 1.43 11.35
C ALA A 216 -32.32 0.67 11.22
N VAL A 217 -32.32 -0.49 10.55
CA VAL A 217 -33.50 -1.36 10.46
C VAL A 217 -33.94 -1.86 11.85
N LEU A 218 -32.97 -2.28 12.67
CA LEU A 218 -33.26 -2.73 14.04
C LEU A 218 -33.93 -1.64 14.87
N ILE A 219 -33.39 -0.42 14.82
CA ILE A 219 -33.98 0.76 15.52
C ILE A 219 -35.38 1.04 14.99
N ALA A 220 -35.62 1.04 13.70
CA ALA A 220 -36.93 1.28 13.09
C ALA A 220 -37.97 0.23 13.55
N VAL A 221 -37.58 -1.04 13.61
CA VAL A 221 -38.43 -2.14 14.10
C VAL A 221 -38.77 -1.94 15.58
N LEU A 222 -37.79 -1.61 16.42
CA LEU A 222 -37.99 -1.36 17.85
C LEU A 222 -38.94 -0.17 18.11
N LEU A 223 -38.75 0.92 17.35
CA LEU A 223 -39.63 2.08 17.44
C LEU A 223 -41.07 1.76 17.01
N LYS A 224 -41.27 0.92 15.99
CA LYS A 224 -42.61 0.50 15.55
C LYS A 224 -43.29 -0.40 16.57
N ILE A 225 -42.54 -1.27 17.25
CA ILE A 225 -43.08 -2.10 18.33
C ILE A 225 -43.50 -1.23 19.52
N LYS A 226 -42.66 -0.25 19.93
CA LYS A 226 -42.95 0.66 21.02
C LYS A 226 -44.22 1.52 20.80
N LYS A 227 -44.53 1.88 19.54
CA LYS A 227 -45.75 2.63 19.20
C LYS A 227 -47.04 1.79 19.24
N ARG A 228 -46.95 0.45 19.30
CA ARG A 228 -48.10 -0.47 19.32
C ARG A 228 -48.41 -1.02 20.71
N THR A 229 -47.55 -0.73 21.68
CA THR A 229 -47.77 -0.93 23.13
C THR A 229 -48.17 0.36 23.79
#